data_9c227386aabd11645e5b82cb98f730ca
#
_entry.id   9c227386aabd11645e5b82cb98f730ca
#
_cell.length_a   1.000
_cell.length_b   1.000
_cell.length_c   1.000
_cell.angle_alpha   90.00
_cell.angle_beta   90.00
_cell.angle_gamma   90.00
#
_symmetry.space_group_name_H-M   'P 1'
#
loop_
_entity.id
_entity.type
_entity.pdbx_description
1 polymer ?
#
loop_
_entity_poly.entity_id
_entity_poly.type
_entity_poly.pdbx_seq_one_letter_code
_entity_poly.pdbx_strand_id
1 'polypeptide(L)'
;MAMRNSGDAALSAADAGNAQRAILENYLTALKEIRSTGAAVPETSYYPALSNLFDAVGKTLKPKVRCVMNLKNLGAGLPDGGLFTADQFQRQTDAAPKAGQLPARGAIEAKGTKPNVKDIAASQQVNNYLTTYGIVLVTNLREFAIVERGPMGEPAQREAFALAEDEQDFWRNTVAHPRR
;
A
#
# COMPACT_ATOMS: atom_id res chain seq x y z
N MET A 1 42.35 21.02 5.81
CA MET A 1 41.10 21.75 5.54
C MET A 1 40.32 20.94 4.51
N ALA A 2 39.43 20.04 4.95
CA ALA A 2 38.70 19.12 4.08
C ALA A 2 37.28 19.66 3.93
N MET A 3 36.93 20.08 2.72
CA MET A 3 35.55 20.50 2.36
C MET A 3 34.66 19.28 2.35
N ARG A 4 33.64 19.26 3.23
CA ARG A 4 32.54 18.33 3.18
C ARG A 4 31.58 18.77 2.07
N ASN A 5 31.51 17.98 1.03
CA ASN A 5 30.53 18.16 -0.04
C ASN A 5 29.15 17.70 0.46
N SER A 6 28.29 18.64 0.82
CA SER A 6 26.90 18.41 1.23
C SER A 6 26.05 18.35 -0.05
N GLY A 7 26.05 17.20 -0.72
CA GLY A 7 25.27 16.98 -1.93
C GLY A 7 23.97 16.23 -1.66
N ASP A 8 23.14 16.72 -0.74
CA ASP A 8 21.74 16.29 -0.64
C ASP A 8 20.88 17.41 -1.26
N ALA A 9 20.85 17.46 -2.59
CA ALA A 9 19.98 18.38 -3.31
C ALA A 9 18.54 17.91 -3.08
N ALA A 10 17.78 18.68 -2.32
CA ALA A 10 16.34 18.50 -2.23
C ALA A 10 15.74 18.57 -3.65
N LEU A 11 15.05 17.50 -4.08
CA LEU A 11 14.32 17.48 -5.34
C LEU A 11 13.38 18.67 -5.39
N SER A 12 13.27 19.34 -6.54
CA SER A 12 12.29 20.41 -6.72
C SER A 12 10.87 19.86 -6.55
N ALA A 13 9.91 20.72 -6.20
CA ALA A 13 8.51 20.31 -6.09
C ALA A 13 7.98 19.71 -7.42
N ALA A 14 8.48 20.16 -8.55
CA ALA A 14 8.16 19.64 -9.87
C ALA A 14 8.72 18.22 -10.07
N ASP A 15 9.97 17.96 -9.64
CA ASP A 15 10.59 16.64 -9.73
C ASP A 15 9.89 15.63 -8.82
N ALA A 16 9.49 16.05 -7.62
CA ALA A 16 8.70 15.23 -6.70
C ALA A 16 7.33 14.87 -7.29
N GLY A 17 6.64 15.81 -7.91
CA GLY A 17 5.37 15.60 -8.59
C GLY A 17 5.49 14.63 -9.78
N ASN A 18 6.54 14.77 -10.58
CA ASN A 18 6.83 13.86 -11.71
C ASN A 18 7.14 12.44 -11.21
N ALA A 19 7.89 12.29 -10.14
CA ALA A 19 8.19 10.98 -9.55
C ALA A 19 6.91 10.30 -9.00
N GLN A 20 6.03 11.03 -8.32
CA GLN A 20 4.76 10.50 -7.83
C GLN A 20 3.84 10.08 -8.98
N ARG A 21 3.77 10.88 -10.04
CA ARG A 21 3.02 10.55 -11.24
C ARG A 21 3.52 9.26 -11.89
N ALA A 22 4.83 9.11 -12.05
CA ALA A 22 5.44 7.90 -12.62
C ALA A 22 5.14 6.64 -11.79
N ILE A 23 5.13 6.74 -10.46
CA ILE A 23 4.74 5.63 -9.57
C ILE A 23 3.30 5.19 -9.86
N LEU A 24 2.38 6.15 -9.99
CA LEU A 24 0.98 5.86 -10.26
C LEU A 24 0.77 5.28 -11.66
N GLU A 25 1.42 5.83 -12.68
CA GLU A 25 1.37 5.32 -14.06
C GLU A 25 1.87 3.87 -14.15
N ASN A 26 2.95 3.53 -13.45
CA ASN A 26 3.46 2.17 -13.37
C ASN A 26 2.45 1.22 -12.71
N TYR A 27 1.81 1.64 -11.63
CA TYR A 27 0.77 0.86 -10.97
C TYR A 27 -0.41 0.58 -11.91
N LEU A 28 -0.96 1.62 -12.55
CA LEU A 28 -2.09 1.48 -13.48
C LEU A 28 -1.74 0.61 -14.69
N THR A 29 -0.52 0.74 -15.21
CA THR A 29 -0.02 -0.10 -16.31
C THR A 29 0.03 -1.57 -15.87
N ALA A 30 0.56 -1.87 -14.70
CA ALA A 30 0.60 -3.24 -14.18
C ALA A 30 -0.82 -3.83 -14.00
N LEU A 31 -1.77 -3.05 -13.49
CA LEU A 31 -3.17 -3.50 -13.39
C LEU A 31 -3.78 -3.81 -14.76
N LYS A 32 -3.51 -2.95 -15.76
CA LYS A 32 -3.97 -3.15 -17.13
C LYS A 32 -3.42 -4.46 -17.73
N GLU A 33 -2.13 -4.69 -17.57
CA GLU A 33 -1.46 -5.90 -18.05
C GLU A 33 -2.06 -7.16 -17.41
N ILE A 34 -2.18 -7.19 -16.08
CA ILE A 34 -2.78 -8.32 -15.34
C ILE A 34 -4.20 -8.57 -15.83
N ARG A 35 -5.03 -7.54 -15.92
CA ARG A 35 -6.42 -7.67 -16.38
C ARG A 35 -6.52 -8.17 -17.82
N SER A 36 -5.63 -7.76 -18.69
CA SER A 36 -5.63 -8.13 -20.12
C SER A 36 -5.43 -9.62 -20.35
N THR A 37 -4.87 -10.34 -19.38
CA THR A 37 -4.71 -11.81 -19.47
C THR A 37 -6.06 -12.55 -19.48
N GLY A 38 -7.13 -11.94 -18.97
CA GLY A 38 -8.44 -12.56 -18.83
C GLY A 38 -8.53 -13.68 -17.78
N ALA A 39 -7.40 -14.04 -17.16
CA ALA A 39 -7.26 -15.15 -16.22
C ALA A 39 -6.98 -14.67 -14.76
N ALA A 40 -7.00 -13.36 -14.52
CA ALA A 40 -6.67 -12.79 -13.22
C ALA A 40 -7.70 -13.15 -12.16
N VAL A 41 -7.25 -13.64 -11.01
CA VAL A 41 -8.06 -13.78 -9.80
C VAL A 41 -8.27 -12.40 -9.18
N PRO A 42 -9.49 -12.04 -8.74
CA PRO A 42 -9.86 -10.67 -8.36
C PRO A 42 -9.01 -9.98 -7.31
N GLU A 43 -8.33 -10.69 -6.44
CA GLU A 43 -7.48 -10.13 -5.38
C GLU A 43 -6.00 -10.47 -5.60
N THR A 44 -5.66 -11.74 -5.48
CA THR A 44 -4.26 -12.19 -5.36
C THR A 44 -3.41 -11.94 -6.60
N SER A 45 -4.01 -11.92 -7.79
CA SER A 45 -3.28 -11.59 -9.02
C SER A 45 -2.74 -10.16 -9.03
N TYR A 46 -3.32 -9.26 -8.25
CA TYR A 46 -2.93 -7.85 -8.18
C TYR A 46 -1.95 -7.53 -7.04
N TYR A 47 -1.61 -8.50 -6.18
CA TYR A 47 -0.66 -8.28 -5.08
C TYR A 47 0.73 -7.80 -5.53
N PRO A 48 1.32 -8.29 -6.64
CA PRO A 48 2.59 -7.74 -7.13
C PRO A 48 2.50 -6.26 -7.50
N ALA A 49 1.41 -5.83 -8.13
CA ALA A 49 1.19 -4.43 -8.47
C ALA A 49 1.05 -3.55 -7.22
N LEU A 50 0.30 -4.00 -6.21
CA LEU A 50 0.17 -3.32 -4.91
C LEU A 50 1.52 -3.26 -4.17
N SER A 51 2.26 -4.36 -4.12
CA SER A 51 3.58 -4.40 -3.48
C SER A 51 4.54 -3.40 -4.11
N ASN A 52 4.59 -3.36 -5.44
CA ASN A 52 5.44 -2.42 -6.17
C ASN A 52 5.04 -0.96 -5.93
N LEU A 53 3.73 -0.66 -5.90
CA LEU A 53 3.21 0.66 -5.55
C LEU A 53 3.66 1.09 -4.15
N PHE A 54 3.41 0.24 -3.14
CA PHE A 54 3.72 0.55 -1.75
C PHE A 54 5.23 0.64 -1.50
N ASP A 55 6.04 -0.20 -2.14
CA ASP A 55 7.50 -0.10 -2.07
C ASP A 55 8.03 1.17 -2.73
N ALA A 56 7.48 1.57 -3.87
CA ALA A 56 7.87 2.80 -4.55
C ALA A 56 7.56 4.03 -3.69
N VAL A 57 6.35 4.11 -3.12
CA VAL A 57 5.97 5.16 -2.16
C VAL A 57 6.81 5.06 -0.89
N GLY A 58 6.97 3.87 -0.33
CA GLY A 58 7.71 3.63 0.90
C GLY A 58 9.19 4.06 0.85
N LYS A 59 9.82 3.98 -0.33
CA LYS A 59 11.18 4.48 -0.55
C LYS A 59 11.31 6.00 -0.38
N THR A 60 10.22 6.74 -0.56
CA THR A 60 10.20 8.21 -0.40
C THR A 60 10.00 8.65 1.06
N LEU A 61 9.55 7.73 1.93
CA LEU A 61 9.25 8.03 3.34
C LEU A 61 10.50 8.02 4.22
N LYS A 62 10.40 8.67 5.36
CA LYS A 62 11.42 8.67 6.43
C LYS A 62 10.76 8.28 7.77
N PRO A 63 11.13 7.13 8.38
CA PRO A 63 11.99 6.08 7.83
C PRO A 63 11.40 5.43 6.58
N LYS A 64 12.27 4.85 5.73
CA LYS A 64 11.81 4.08 4.54
C LYS A 64 10.93 2.91 4.96
N VAL A 65 9.93 2.63 4.15
CA VAL A 65 8.95 1.56 4.38
C VAL A 65 9.03 0.55 3.23
N ARG A 66 8.86 -0.73 3.56
CA ARG A 66 8.77 -1.84 2.61
C ARG A 66 7.48 -2.59 2.82
N CYS A 67 6.88 -3.01 1.72
CA CYS A 67 5.70 -3.85 1.70
C CYS A 67 6.09 -5.33 1.67
N VAL A 68 5.42 -6.14 2.49
CA VAL A 68 5.48 -7.60 2.43
C VAL A 68 4.07 -8.12 2.28
N MET A 69 3.74 -8.73 1.14
CA MET A 69 2.45 -9.36 0.90
C MET A 69 2.44 -10.81 1.43
N ASN A 70 1.26 -11.36 1.65
CA ASN A 70 1.02 -12.71 2.17
C ASN A 70 1.71 -12.93 3.54
N LEU A 71 1.38 -12.09 4.51
CA LEU A 71 1.92 -12.23 5.87
C LEU A 71 1.47 -13.55 6.51
N LYS A 72 2.39 -14.14 7.26
CA LYS A 72 2.06 -15.26 8.17
C LYS A 72 1.14 -14.75 9.28
N ASN A 73 0.31 -15.65 9.82
CA ASN A 73 -0.50 -15.35 10.98
C ASN A 73 0.41 -14.99 12.18
N LEU A 74 0.27 -13.78 12.67
CA LEU A 74 1.00 -13.24 13.83
C LEU A 74 0.05 -13.02 15.05
N GLY A 75 -1.06 -13.77 15.08
CA GLY A 75 -2.01 -13.74 16.21
C GLY A 75 -3.33 -13.00 15.95
N ALA A 76 -3.48 -12.30 14.83
CA ALA A 76 -4.71 -11.58 14.49
C ALA A 76 -5.40 -12.09 13.21
N GLY A 77 -5.02 -13.25 12.71
CA GLY A 77 -5.44 -13.77 11.41
C GLY A 77 -4.36 -13.59 10.34
N LEU A 78 -4.78 -13.62 9.08
CA LEU A 78 -3.90 -13.56 7.90
C LEU A 78 -4.18 -12.27 7.13
N PRO A 79 -3.54 -11.13 7.48
CA PRO A 79 -3.65 -9.95 6.64
C PRO A 79 -2.99 -10.19 5.29
N ASP A 80 -3.49 -9.54 4.24
CA ASP A 80 -2.95 -9.67 2.89
C ASP A 80 -1.50 -9.17 2.80
N GLY A 81 -1.12 -8.24 3.67
CA GLY A 81 0.25 -7.74 3.73
C GLY A 81 0.53 -6.91 4.97
N GLY A 82 1.74 -6.37 5.03
CA GLY A 82 2.17 -5.45 6.07
C GLY A 82 3.26 -4.49 5.60
N LEU A 83 3.31 -3.35 6.27
CA LEU A 83 4.24 -2.26 6.00
C LEU A 83 5.29 -2.17 7.10
N PHE A 84 6.52 -2.49 6.75
CA PHE A 84 7.65 -2.60 7.67
C PHE A 84 8.62 -1.45 7.45
N THR A 85 9.21 -0.93 8.53
CA THR A 85 10.32 0.02 8.44
C THR A 85 11.64 -0.68 8.14
N ALA A 86 12.61 0.04 7.58
CA ALA A 86 13.87 -0.54 7.10
C ALA A 86 14.69 -1.22 8.22
N ASP A 87 14.58 -0.75 9.46
CA ASP A 87 15.26 -1.34 10.64
C ASP A 87 14.68 -2.70 11.07
N GLN A 88 13.49 -3.03 10.60
CA GLN A 88 12.85 -4.33 10.85
C GLN A 88 13.40 -5.47 9.98
N PHE A 89 14.22 -5.17 8.98
CA PHE A 89 14.86 -6.17 8.12
C PHE A 89 16.25 -6.56 8.64
N GLN A 90 16.65 -7.79 8.31
CA GLN A 90 18.01 -8.26 8.59
C GLN A 90 18.98 -7.62 7.59
N ARG A 91 20.12 -7.10 8.10
CA ARG A 91 21.11 -6.42 7.25
C ARG A 91 21.74 -7.31 6.16
N GLN A 92 21.73 -8.63 6.36
CA GLN A 92 22.33 -9.60 5.43
C GLN A 92 21.36 -10.18 4.41
N THR A 93 20.06 -10.09 4.66
CA THR A 93 19.01 -10.57 3.76
C THR A 93 17.88 -9.57 3.77
N ASP A 94 17.92 -8.59 2.89
CA ASP A 94 16.85 -7.59 2.74
C ASP A 94 15.50 -8.20 2.31
N ALA A 95 15.43 -9.51 2.14
CA ALA A 95 14.27 -10.21 1.62
C ALA A 95 13.16 -10.47 2.65
N ALA A 96 13.48 -10.56 3.94
CA ALA A 96 12.50 -10.89 4.98
C ALA A 96 12.65 -10.02 6.23
N PRO A 97 11.54 -9.64 6.90
CA PRO A 97 11.60 -9.01 8.21
C PRO A 97 12.24 -9.93 9.26
N LYS A 98 12.80 -9.36 10.30
CA LYS A 98 13.27 -10.10 11.47
C LYS A 98 12.10 -10.91 12.06
N ALA A 99 12.39 -12.14 12.49
CA ALA A 99 11.36 -13.05 13.02
C ALA A 99 10.59 -12.44 14.20
N GLY A 100 9.28 -12.66 14.23
CA GLY A 100 8.39 -12.25 15.32
C GLY A 100 8.07 -10.76 15.39
N GLN A 101 8.53 -9.94 14.45
CA GLN A 101 8.16 -8.52 14.42
C GLN A 101 6.84 -8.28 13.70
N LEU A 102 5.99 -7.45 14.31
CA LEU A 102 4.80 -6.90 13.66
C LEU A 102 5.20 -5.74 12.72
N PRO A 103 4.46 -5.53 11.63
CA PRO A 103 4.71 -4.40 10.72
C PRO A 103 4.51 -3.06 11.44
N ALA A 104 5.57 -2.28 11.60
CA ALA A 104 5.57 -1.03 12.36
C ALA A 104 4.68 0.07 11.75
N ARG A 105 4.30 -0.06 10.48
CA ARG A 105 3.42 0.87 9.76
C ARG A 105 2.05 0.28 9.44
N GLY A 106 1.71 -0.86 10.07
CA GLY A 106 0.40 -1.47 10.01
C GLY A 106 0.27 -2.62 9.02
N ALA A 107 -0.91 -3.25 9.07
CA ALA A 107 -1.31 -4.32 8.17
C ALA A 107 -1.94 -3.76 6.89
N ILE A 108 -2.08 -4.63 5.87
CA ILE A 108 -2.78 -4.33 4.62
C ILE A 108 -3.95 -5.31 4.50
N GLU A 109 -5.13 -4.78 4.17
CA GLU A 109 -6.30 -5.53 3.73
C GLU A 109 -6.67 -5.08 2.31
N ALA A 110 -6.57 -5.99 1.36
CA ALA A 110 -6.85 -5.74 -0.05
C ALA A 110 -8.04 -6.56 -0.54
N LYS A 111 -8.92 -5.95 -1.30
CA LYS A 111 -10.04 -6.61 -1.96
C LYS A 111 -10.03 -6.29 -3.45
N GLY A 112 -10.78 -7.08 -4.23
CA GLY A 112 -11.05 -6.73 -5.61
C GLY A 112 -11.83 -5.41 -5.73
N THR A 113 -11.99 -4.89 -6.94
CA THR A 113 -12.51 -3.53 -7.22
C THR A 113 -13.99 -3.30 -6.88
N LYS A 114 -14.77 -4.35 -6.62
CA LYS A 114 -16.22 -4.24 -6.39
C LYS A 114 -16.60 -3.68 -5.03
N PRO A 115 -16.07 -4.18 -3.88
CA PRO A 115 -16.47 -3.70 -2.57
C PRO A 115 -16.09 -2.23 -2.38
N ASN A 116 -16.89 -1.50 -1.60
CA ASN A 116 -16.55 -0.15 -1.18
C ASN A 116 -15.49 -0.19 -0.06
N VAL A 117 -14.50 0.66 -0.12
CA VAL A 117 -13.44 0.73 0.90
C VAL A 117 -13.98 1.04 2.30
N LYS A 118 -15.07 1.82 2.41
CA LYS A 118 -15.70 2.10 3.71
C LYS A 118 -16.28 0.84 4.36
N ASP A 119 -16.89 -0.03 3.55
CA ASP A 119 -17.47 -1.29 4.05
C ASP A 119 -16.36 -2.27 4.46
N ILE A 120 -15.25 -2.32 3.71
CA ILE A 120 -14.08 -3.12 4.08
C ILE A 120 -13.50 -2.60 5.40
N ALA A 121 -13.31 -1.27 5.52
CA ALA A 121 -12.77 -0.62 6.71
C ALA A 121 -13.61 -0.87 7.97
N ALA A 122 -14.94 -0.97 7.83
CA ALA A 122 -15.87 -1.27 8.92
C ALA A 122 -15.99 -2.78 9.24
N SER A 123 -15.31 -3.65 8.50
CA SER A 123 -15.43 -5.10 8.66
C SER A 123 -14.86 -5.59 10.00
N GLN A 124 -15.39 -6.73 10.48
CA GLN A 124 -14.84 -7.39 11.66
C GLN A 124 -13.37 -7.81 11.48
N GLN A 125 -12.98 -8.15 10.27
CA GLN A 125 -11.60 -8.52 9.94
C GLN A 125 -10.64 -7.34 10.17
N VAL A 126 -10.96 -6.15 9.64
CA VAL A 126 -10.17 -4.93 9.86
C VAL A 126 -10.16 -4.55 11.35
N ASN A 127 -11.29 -4.68 12.04
CA ASN A 127 -11.36 -4.43 13.48
C ASN A 127 -10.42 -5.35 14.28
N ASN A 128 -10.33 -6.64 13.92
CA ASN A 128 -9.39 -7.58 14.53
C ASN A 128 -7.92 -7.18 14.25
N TYR A 129 -7.63 -6.76 13.02
CA TYR A 129 -6.28 -6.29 12.65
C TYR A 129 -5.89 -5.03 13.41
N LEU A 130 -6.80 -4.08 13.59
CA LEU A 130 -6.54 -2.87 14.37
C LEU A 130 -6.14 -3.18 15.81
N THR A 131 -6.67 -4.23 16.41
CA THR A 131 -6.31 -4.65 17.77
C THR A 131 -4.84 -5.07 17.87
N THR A 132 -4.31 -5.72 16.84
CA THR A 132 -2.94 -6.25 16.85
C THR A 132 -1.93 -5.29 16.22
N TYR A 133 -2.30 -4.66 15.10
CA TYR A 133 -1.38 -3.86 14.28
C TYR A 133 -1.53 -2.35 14.48
N GLY A 134 -2.61 -1.90 15.12
CA GLY A 134 -2.89 -0.48 15.40
C GLY A 134 -3.33 0.34 14.19
N ILE A 135 -2.77 0.07 13.03
CA ILE A 135 -3.06 0.73 11.75
C ILE A 135 -3.34 -0.33 10.69
N VAL A 136 -4.33 -0.09 9.84
CA VAL A 136 -4.62 -0.93 8.67
C VAL A 136 -4.77 -0.04 7.44
N LEU A 137 -3.99 -0.35 6.40
CA LEU A 137 -4.22 0.20 5.06
C LEU A 137 -5.21 -0.71 4.34
N VAL A 138 -6.36 -0.17 4.01
CA VAL A 138 -7.44 -0.87 3.31
C VAL A 138 -7.48 -0.41 1.86
N THR A 139 -7.60 -1.34 0.91
CA THR A 139 -7.73 -1.01 -0.51
C THR A 139 -8.63 -1.99 -1.27
N ASN A 140 -9.32 -1.46 -2.28
CA ASN A 140 -10.01 -2.22 -3.32
C ASN A 140 -9.36 -2.01 -4.70
N LEU A 141 -8.06 -1.74 -4.77
CA LEU A 141 -7.24 -1.42 -5.94
C LEU A 141 -7.47 -0.01 -6.52
N ARG A 142 -8.65 0.56 -6.43
CA ARG A 142 -9.00 1.90 -6.91
C ARG A 142 -9.11 2.96 -5.80
N GLU A 143 -9.40 2.52 -4.60
CA GLU A 143 -9.50 3.35 -3.39
C GLU A 143 -8.52 2.84 -2.34
N PHE A 144 -7.98 3.75 -1.56
CA PHE A 144 -7.05 3.48 -0.48
C PHE A 144 -7.50 4.25 0.74
N ALA A 145 -7.52 3.60 1.91
CA ALA A 145 -7.82 4.25 3.17
C ALA A 145 -6.87 3.80 4.27
N ILE A 146 -6.45 4.73 5.11
CA ILE A 146 -5.75 4.43 6.37
C ILE A 146 -6.79 4.45 7.48
N VAL A 147 -6.87 3.33 8.21
CA VAL A 147 -7.81 3.11 9.30
C VAL A 147 -7.02 2.93 10.59
N GLU A 148 -7.44 3.63 11.64
CA GLU A 148 -6.88 3.58 12.99
C GLU A 148 -8.01 3.40 14.00
N ARG A 149 -7.65 3.24 15.28
CA ARG A 149 -8.63 3.30 16.38
C ARG A 149 -9.06 4.75 16.62
N GLY A 150 -10.34 4.99 16.60
CA GLY A 150 -10.94 6.24 17.04
C GLY A 150 -10.92 6.40 18.55
N PRO A 151 -11.37 7.56 19.08
CA PRO A 151 -11.34 7.87 20.51
C PRO A 151 -12.13 6.90 21.41
N MET A 152 -13.18 6.25 20.86
CA MET A 152 -14.01 5.28 21.58
C MET A 152 -13.64 3.83 21.22
N GLY A 153 -12.52 3.62 20.51
CA GLY A 153 -12.03 2.30 20.14
C GLY A 153 -12.59 1.73 18.83
N GLU A 154 -13.48 2.44 18.17
CA GLU A 154 -14.06 2.08 16.87
C GLU A 154 -13.04 2.24 15.73
N PRO A 155 -13.20 1.53 14.60
CA PRO A 155 -12.44 1.81 13.40
C PRO A 155 -12.75 3.22 12.86
N ALA A 156 -11.73 4.05 12.70
CA ALA A 156 -11.82 5.41 12.18
C ALA A 156 -10.92 5.61 10.97
N GLN A 157 -11.50 6.06 9.85
CA GLN A 157 -10.75 6.40 8.66
C GLN A 157 -10.03 7.73 8.89
N ARG A 158 -8.69 7.73 8.80
CA ARG A 158 -7.85 8.92 8.94
C ARG A 158 -7.66 9.63 7.62
N GLU A 159 -7.32 8.87 6.61
CA GLU A 159 -7.02 9.35 5.26
C GLU A 159 -7.71 8.45 4.24
N ALA A 160 -8.14 9.02 3.13
CA ALA A 160 -8.63 8.27 1.99
C ALA A 160 -8.25 8.94 0.68
N PHE A 161 -8.04 8.12 -0.32
CA PHE A 161 -7.73 8.53 -1.68
C PHE A 161 -8.44 7.61 -2.67
N ALA A 162 -9.03 8.17 -3.72
CA ALA A 162 -9.68 7.43 -4.79
C ALA A 162 -9.08 7.80 -6.15
N LEU A 163 -8.79 6.78 -6.94
CA LEU A 163 -8.32 6.93 -8.33
C LEU A 163 -9.47 7.10 -9.32
N ALA A 164 -10.67 6.66 -8.93
CA ALA A 164 -11.88 6.74 -9.73
C ALA A 164 -13.12 6.66 -8.83
N GLU A 165 -14.24 7.21 -9.30
CA GLU A 165 -15.49 7.24 -8.55
C GLU A 165 -16.10 5.84 -8.38
N ASP A 166 -16.06 5.04 -9.44
CA ASP A 166 -16.60 3.68 -9.43
C ASP A 166 -15.71 2.67 -10.18
N GLU A 167 -16.09 1.39 -10.13
CA GLU A 167 -15.37 0.30 -10.79
C GLU A 167 -15.33 0.45 -12.32
N GLN A 168 -16.40 0.92 -12.92
CA GLN A 168 -16.49 1.08 -14.38
C GLN A 168 -15.58 2.19 -14.86
N ASP A 169 -15.61 3.35 -14.19
CA ASP A 169 -14.72 4.47 -14.46
C ASP A 169 -13.26 4.08 -14.27
N PHE A 170 -12.95 3.36 -13.19
CA PHE A 170 -11.61 2.86 -12.93
C PHE A 170 -11.06 2.05 -14.09
N TRP A 171 -11.78 1.05 -14.55
CA TRP A 171 -11.28 0.17 -15.60
C TRP A 171 -11.31 0.78 -16.99
N ARG A 172 -12.33 1.57 -17.32
CA ARG A 172 -12.50 2.13 -18.67
C ARG A 172 -11.69 3.39 -18.91
N ASN A 173 -11.57 4.24 -17.91
CA ASN A 173 -10.94 5.54 -18.06
C ASN A 173 -9.58 5.60 -17.38
N THR A 174 -9.48 5.19 -16.11
CA THR A 174 -8.26 5.33 -15.33
C THR A 174 -7.21 4.29 -15.75
N VAL A 175 -7.53 3.00 -15.71
CA VAL A 175 -6.59 1.93 -16.04
C VAL A 175 -6.33 1.81 -17.54
N ALA A 176 -7.34 2.04 -18.36
CA ALA A 176 -7.17 2.01 -19.82
C ALA A 176 -6.23 3.11 -20.33
N HIS A 177 -6.15 4.24 -19.63
CA HIS A 177 -5.40 5.43 -20.01
C HIS A 177 -4.46 5.93 -18.91
N PRO A 178 -3.46 5.16 -18.49
CA PRO A 178 -2.65 5.45 -17.30
C PRO A 178 -1.79 6.73 -17.38
N ARG A 179 -1.73 7.38 -18.55
CA ARG A 179 -0.96 8.63 -18.79
C ARG A 179 -1.82 9.88 -18.97
N ARG A 180 -3.11 9.82 -18.65
CA ARG A 180 -4.01 11.00 -18.76
C ARG A 180 -4.09 11.81 -17.47
#